data_78631c74815b295190b9700e4c397f82
#
_entry.id   78631c74815b295190b9700e4c397f82
#
_cell.length_a   1.000
_cell.length_b   1.000
_cell.length_c   1.000
_cell.angle_alpha   90.00
_cell.angle_beta   90.00
_cell.angle_gamma   90.00
#
_symmetry.space_group_name_H-M   'P 1'
#
loop_
_entity.id
_entity.type
_entity.pdbx_description
1 polymer ?
#
loop_
_entity_poly.entity_id
_entity_poly.type
_entity_poly.pdbx_seq_one_letter_code
_entity_poly.pdbx_strand_id
1 'polypeptide(L)'
;LGIVCTLFLAVLVVRLFQLQILDGAAYYDSYVSRTKKEITTTATRGTIYDRNGVVLAGNEAVYNLTVKDTSEYTKANGDFNEMLLRLIEIVKKYDGTIVTELPVIIDDDGQFAYSGKDSAIRQLIRDVYGTSYIEEKSKEGEDVYTYDAETVMKRLMKVSYNFTTRWENAETISKEDALAICNIRYAMRLTTYAKYKSTTICSDISPELQAAILENQQQLLGVEVEQSERRVYPDGVYFSNILGYTGKPSTQELETLQESDSTYEATDMVGKDGLEQYYESELAGTKGNDTVYLQCWSDS
;
A
#
# COMPACT_ATOMS: atom_id res chain seq x y z
N LEU A 1 3.66 54.15 32.28
CA LEU A 1 2.88 53.19 31.54
C LEU A 1 3.14 53.31 30.03
N GLY A 2 3.07 54.52 29.42
CA GLY A 2 3.26 54.77 27.99
C GLY A 2 4.59 54.28 27.44
N ILE A 3 5.71 54.53 28.13
CA ILE A 3 7.08 54.06 27.72
C ILE A 3 7.15 52.54 27.69
N VAL A 4 6.55 51.85 28.66
CA VAL A 4 6.53 50.40 28.72
C VAL A 4 5.70 49.82 27.56
N CYS A 5 4.55 50.41 27.24
CA CYS A 5 3.73 49.98 26.08
C CYS A 5 4.44 50.18 24.74
N THR A 6 5.18 51.32 24.55
CA THR A 6 5.96 51.55 23.32
C THR A 6 7.12 50.56 23.18
N LEU A 7 7.76 50.22 24.27
CA LEU A 7 8.86 49.25 24.27
C LEU A 7 8.36 47.84 23.92
N PHE A 8 7.18 47.45 24.45
CA PHE A 8 6.52 46.20 24.09
C PHE A 8 6.13 46.15 22.61
N LEU A 9 5.57 47.26 22.09
CA LEU A 9 5.20 47.37 20.69
C LEU A 9 6.44 47.26 19.77
N ALA A 10 7.56 47.90 20.15
CA ALA A 10 8.81 47.80 19.41
C ALA A 10 9.33 46.37 19.35
N VAL A 11 9.27 45.62 20.44
CA VAL A 11 9.69 44.20 20.48
C VAL A 11 8.80 43.35 19.57
N LEU A 12 7.45 43.58 19.57
CA LEU A 12 6.55 42.89 18.69
C LEU A 12 6.82 43.15 17.20
N VAL A 13 7.09 44.42 16.85
CA VAL A 13 7.44 44.79 15.46
C VAL A 13 8.73 44.11 15.01
N VAL A 14 9.76 44.12 15.84
CA VAL A 14 11.02 43.44 15.55
C VAL A 14 10.82 41.92 15.38
N ARG A 15 10.00 41.31 16.26
CA ARG A 15 9.68 39.90 16.15
C ARG A 15 8.89 39.56 14.90
N LEU A 16 7.94 40.43 14.55
CA LEU A 16 7.14 40.27 13.32
C LEU A 16 8.04 40.39 12.08
N PHE A 17 8.97 41.34 12.07
CA PHE A 17 9.94 41.51 10.99
C PHE A 17 10.85 40.27 10.86
N GLN A 18 11.35 39.70 11.98
CA GLN A 18 12.10 38.46 11.95
C GLN A 18 11.30 37.32 11.32
N LEU A 19 10.07 37.08 11.79
CA LEU A 19 9.23 35.97 11.32
C LEU A 19 8.82 36.12 9.87
N GLN A 20 8.53 37.34 9.40
CA GLN A 20 8.01 37.55 8.04
C GLN A 20 9.12 37.74 6.99
N ILE A 21 10.22 38.38 7.35
CA ILE A 21 11.25 38.77 6.38
C ILE A 21 12.49 37.91 6.49
N LEU A 22 13.03 37.70 7.69
CA LEU A 22 14.24 36.91 7.84
C LEU A 22 13.99 35.41 7.78
N ASP A 23 12.96 34.93 8.49
CA ASP A 23 12.63 33.53 8.59
C ASP A 23 11.50 33.12 7.61
N GLY A 24 10.87 34.06 6.92
CA GLY A 24 9.71 33.83 6.06
C GLY A 24 9.96 32.84 4.93
N ALA A 25 11.13 32.88 4.31
CA ALA A 25 11.53 31.93 3.28
C ALA A 25 11.63 30.49 3.86
N ALA A 26 12.26 30.33 5.03
CA ALA A 26 12.40 29.04 5.68
C ALA A 26 11.05 28.45 6.12
N TYR A 27 10.12 29.28 6.57
CA TYR A 27 8.74 28.88 6.88
C TYR A 27 7.97 28.47 5.62
N TYR A 28 8.10 29.25 4.54
CA TYR A 28 7.49 28.94 3.26
C TYR A 28 8.01 27.63 2.70
N ASP A 29 9.33 27.42 2.67
CA ASP A 29 9.95 26.19 2.20
C ASP A 29 9.54 24.98 3.06
N SER A 30 9.45 25.15 4.37
CA SER A 30 8.94 24.13 5.29
C SER A 30 7.46 23.81 5.02
N TYR A 31 6.63 24.80 4.73
CA TYR A 31 5.24 24.61 4.37
C TYR A 31 5.10 23.89 3.03
N VAL A 32 5.81 24.33 2.00
CA VAL A 32 5.81 23.71 0.67
C VAL A 32 6.30 22.25 0.77
N SER A 33 7.37 21.98 1.50
CA SER A 33 7.89 20.63 1.71
C SER A 33 6.89 19.70 2.42
N ARG A 34 6.02 20.22 3.28
CA ARG A 34 4.98 19.43 3.97
C ARG A 34 3.76 19.18 3.11
N THR A 35 3.41 20.12 2.24
CA THR A 35 2.20 20.04 1.40
C THR A 35 2.46 19.49 0.01
N LYS A 36 3.65 19.70 -0.54
CA LYS A 36 4.06 19.18 -1.84
C LYS A 36 4.71 17.81 -1.67
N LYS A 37 4.13 16.78 -2.28
CA LYS A 37 4.74 15.45 -2.40
C LYS A 37 4.95 15.14 -3.87
N GLU A 38 6.14 14.68 -4.20
CA GLU A 38 6.45 14.14 -5.51
C GLU A 38 6.13 12.65 -5.48
N ILE A 39 5.30 12.22 -6.43
CA ILE A 39 4.96 10.82 -6.64
C ILE A 39 5.63 10.42 -7.95
N THR A 40 6.48 9.41 -7.87
CA THR A 40 7.09 8.82 -9.05
C THR A 40 6.06 7.96 -9.75
N THR A 41 5.76 8.26 -11.03
CA THR A 41 4.94 7.41 -11.89
C THR A 41 5.81 6.41 -12.62
N THR A 42 5.40 5.15 -12.62
CA THR A 42 6.11 4.08 -13.34
C THR A 42 6.05 4.31 -14.84
N ALA A 43 7.17 4.10 -15.53
CA ALA A 43 7.19 4.12 -16.98
C ALA A 43 6.65 2.80 -17.54
N THR A 44 6.05 2.85 -18.72
CA THR A 44 5.71 1.66 -19.50
C THR A 44 6.98 0.92 -19.90
N ARG A 45 7.06 -0.38 -19.61
CA ARG A 45 8.23 -1.20 -19.96
C ARG A 45 8.34 -1.38 -21.47
N GLY A 46 9.55 -1.28 -22.03
CA GLY A 46 9.82 -1.45 -23.46
C GLY A 46 9.36 -2.81 -23.99
N THR A 47 8.90 -2.85 -25.24
CA THR A 47 8.48 -4.08 -25.94
C THR A 47 9.68 -4.77 -26.57
N ILE A 48 9.77 -6.09 -26.45
CA ILE A 48 10.80 -6.90 -27.10
C ILE A 48 10.21 -7.49 -28.39
N TYR A 49 10.90 -7.28 -29.50
CA TYR A 49 10.52 -7.77 -30.82
C TYR A 49 11.56 -8.76 -31.35
N ASP A 50 11.11 -9.62 -32.24
CA ASP A 50 12.03 -10.37 -33.11
C ASP A 50 12.54 -9.47 -34.26
N ARG A 51 13.46 -10.00 -35.08
CA ARG A 51 14.01 -9.29 -36.27
C ARG A 51 12.95 -8.96 -37.33
N ASN A 52 11.77 -9.55 -37.29
CA ASN A 52 10.68 -9.34 -38.22
C ASN A 52 9.62 -8.37 -37.64
N GLY A 53 9.82 -7.88 -36.43
CA GLY A 53 8.87 -7.01 -35.72
C GLY A 53 7.74 -7.74 -35.02
N VAL A 54 7.83 -9.05 -34.84
CA VAL A 54 6.86 -9.82 -34.05
C VAL A 54 7.11 -9.60 -32.57
N VAL A 55 6.07 -9.31 -31.79
CA VAL A 55 6.17 -9.07 -30.34
C VAL A 55 6.47 -10.37 -29.63
N LEU A 56 7.59 -10.43 -28.94
CA LEU A 56 8.00 -11.54 -28.07
C LEU A 56 7.66 -11.30 -26.60
N ALA A 57 7.79 -10.04 -26.15
CA ALA A 57 7.34 -9.60 -24.84
C ALA A 57 6.73 -8.19 -24.97
N GLY A 58 5.51 -8.01 -24.51
CA GLY A 58 4.76 -6.76 -24.60
C GLY A 58 4.04 -6.43 -23.31
N ASN A 59 3.28 -5.33 -23.31
CA ASN A 59 2.45 -4.93 -22.18
C ASN A 59 0.99 -4.94 -22.61
N GLU A 60 0.14 -5.40 -21.70
CA GLU A 60 -1.31 -5.36 -21.85
C GLU A 60 -1.89 -4.47 -20.75
N ALA A 61 -2.78 -3.56 -21.14
CA ALA A 61 -3.46 -2.71 -20.18
C ALA A 61 -4.44 -3.57 -19.35
N VAL A 62 -4.29 -3.50 -18.04
CA VAL A 62 -5.18 -4.15 -17.06
C VAL A 62 -5.71 -3.11 -16.10
N TYR A 63 -6.81 -3.41 -15.44
CA TYR A 63 -7.39 -2.55 -14.42
C TYR A 63 -7.26 -3.20 -13.05
N ASN A 64 -6.77 -2.43 -12.10
CA ASN A 64 -6.60 -2.85 -10.72
C ASN A 64 -7.58 -2.09 -9.84
N LEU A 65 -8.11 -2.77 -8.84
CA LEU A 65 -8.91 -2.17 -7.79
C LEU A 65 -8.00 -1.74 -6.68
N THR A 66 -8.06 -0.46 -6.33
CA THR A 66 -7.20 0.15 -5.30
C THR A 66 -8.02 0.81 -4.21
N VAL A 67 -7.46 0.89 -3.01
CA VAL A 67 -8.04 1.59 -1.86
C VAL A 67 -7.04 2.61 -1.32
N LYS A 68 -7.51 3.84 -1.10
CA LYS A 68 -6.77 4.91 -0.43
C LYS A 68 -7.22 5.07 1.01
N ASP A 69 -6.28 5.34 1.90
CA ASP A 69 -6.59 5.75 3.27
C ASP A 69 -7.16 7.16 3.26
N THR A 70 -8.48 7.28 3.38
CA THR A 70 -9.16 8.56 3.49
C THR A 70 -9.34 8.91 4.96
N SER A 71 -9.01 10.15 5.34
CA SER A 71 -9.14 10.63 6.73
C SER A 71 -10.58 10.55 7.28
N GLU A 72 -11.56 10.42 6.41
CA GLU A 72 -12.98 10.30 6.77
C GLU A 72 -13.26 9.00 7.54
N TYR A 73 -12.55 7.91 7.23
CA TYR A 73 -12.69 6.65 7.94
C TYR A 73 -11.83 6.53 9.21
N THR A 74 -10.86 7.43 9.39
CA THR A 74 -9.94 7.36 10.55
C THR A 74 -10.65 7.60 11.88
N LYS A 75 -11.80 8.31 11.86
CA LYS A 75 -12.61 8.61 13.05
C LYS A 75 -13.62 7.51 13.40
N ALA A 76 -13.95 6.61 12.47
CA ALA A 76 -14.97 5.58 12.62
C ALA A 76 -14.54 4.25 11.97
N ASN A 77 -13.60 3.54 12.61
CA ASN A 77 -13.11 2.24 12.12
C ASN A 77 -14.22 1.23 11.76
N GLY A 78 -15.39 1.32 12.39
CA GLY A 78 -16.53 0.48 12.10
C GLY A 78 -17.13 0.71 10.72
N ASP A 79 -17.21 1.95 10.29
CA ASP A 79 -17.77 2.30 8.96
C ASP A 79 -16.82 1.87 7.83
N PHE A 80 -15.51 1.89 8.10
CA PHE A 80 -14.53 1.39 7.14
C PHE A 80 -14.62 -0.13 6.93
N ASN A 81 -14.76 -0.90 8.00
CA ASN A 81 -14.95 -2.36 7.88
C ASN A 81 -16.25 -2.70 7.15
N GLU A 82 -17.33 -1.94 7.36
CA GLU A 82 -18.60 -2.14 6.66
C GLU A 82 -18.47 -1.82 5.17
N MET A 83 -17.76 -0.77 4.82
CA MET A 83 -17.45 -0.46 3.41
C MET A 83 -16.62 -1.58 2.78
N LEU A 84 -15.58 -2.08 3.48
CA LEU A 84 -14.76 -3.18 2.98
C LEU A 84 -15.56 -4.47 2.80
N LEU A 85 -16.53 -4.76 3.70
CA LEU A 85 -17.39 -5.92 3.55
C LEU A 85 -18.22 -5.83 2.27
N ARG A 86 -18.87 -4.68 2.01
CA ARG A 86 -19.62 -4.45 0.77
C ARG A 86 -18.73 -4.60 -0.46
N LEU A 87 -17.50 -4.07 -0.39
CA LEU A 87 -16.53 -4.22 -1.45
C LEU A 87 -16.20 -5.69 -1.72
N ILE A 88 -15.95 -6.47 -0.66
CA ILE A 88 -15.66 -7.91 -0.74
C ILE A 88 -16.84 -8.67 -1.35
N GLU A 89 -18.07 -8.35 -0.96
CA GLU A 89 -19.29 -8.95 -1.53
C GLU A 89 -19.37 -8.69 -3.04
N ILE A 90 -19.09 -7.45 -3.49
CA ILE A 90 -19.06 -7.13 -4.92
C ILE A 90 -17.94 -7.90 -5.62
N VAL A 91 -16.73 -7.89 -5.08
CA VAL A 91 -15.58 -8.60 -5.68
C VAL A 91 -15.85 -10.10 -5.80
N LYS A 92 -16.42 -10.75 -4.78
CA LYS A 92 -16.80 -12.16 -4.80
C LYS A 92 -17.88 -12.45 -5.83
N LYS A 93 -18.86 -11.58 -5.97
CA LYS A 93 -19.96 -11.75 -6.96
C LYS A 93 -19.48 -11.81 -8.40
N TYR A 94 -18.36 -11.17 -8.70
CA TYR A 94 -17.76 -11.11 -10.03
C TYR A 94 -16.44 -11.90 -10.12
N ASP A 95 -16.26 -12.91 -9.27
CA ASP A 95 -15.10 -13.81 -9.25
C ASP A 95 -13.74 -13.10 -9.14
N GLY A 96 -13.70 -11.91 -8.55
CA GLY A 96 -12.46 -11.18 -8.30
C GLY A 96 -11.63 -11.82 -7.18
N THR A 97 -10.31 -11.75 -7.32
CA THR A 97 -9.38 -12.30 -6.33
C THR A 97 -8.76 -11.18 -5.51
N ILE A 98 -9.00 -11.20 -4.20
CA ILE A 98 -8.40 -10.24 -3.26
C ILE A 98 -6.96 -10.64 -2.97
N VAL A 99 -6.07 -9.66 -2.97
CA VAL A 99 -4.65 -9.83 -2.64
C VAL A 99 -4.50 -10.39 -1.22
N THR A 100 -3.65 -11.41 -1.08
CA THR A 100 -3.36 -12.10 0.19
C THR A 100 -1.97 -11.69 0.68
N GLU A 101 -1.91 -10.75 1.63
CA GLU A 101 -0.65 -10.29 2.23
C GLU A 101 -0.41 -10.90 3.62
N LEU A 102 -1.46 -11.42 4.26
CA LEU A 102 -1.32 -12.10 5.55
C LEU A 102 -0.83 -13.53 5.36
N PRO A 103 0.16 -14.00 6.15
CA PRO A 103 0.58 -15.40 6.16
C PRO A 103 -0.39 -16.25 6.98
N VAL A 104 -1.70 -16.12 6.72
CA VAL A 104 -2.79 -16.83 7.41
C VAL A 104 -3.81 -17.28 6.37
N ILE A 105 -4.23 -18.51 6.49
CA ILE A 105 -5.31 -19.12 5.69
C ILE A 105 -6.39 -19.70 6.61
N ILE A 106 -7.48 -20.10 6.03
CA ILE A 106 -8.48 -20.94 6.71
C ILE A 106 -8.22 -22.37 6.27
N ASP A 107 -8.02 -23.26 7.22
CA ASP A 107 -7.78 -24.68 6.98
C ASP A 107 -9.08 -25.45 6.68
N ASP A 108 -8.96 -26.75 6.40
CA ASP A 108 -10.07 -27.62 6.06
C ASP A 108 -11.07 -27.78 7.23
N ASP A 109 -10.63 -27.50 8.47
CA ASP A 109 -11.47 -27.53 9.68
C ASP A 109 -12.14 -26.17 9.95
N GLY A 110 -11.94 -25.19 9.07
CA GLY A 110 -12.50 -23.83 9.17
C GLY A 110 -11.83 -23.01 10.28
N GLN A 111 -10.58 -23.30 10.65
CA GLN A 111 -9.80 -22.53 11.62
C GLN A 111 -8.72 -21.70 10.93
N PHE A 112 -8.29 -20.60 11.59
CA PHE A 112 -7.15 -19.85 11.10
C PHE A 112 -5.86 -20.64 11.33
N ALA A 113 -5.09 -20.83 10.25
CA ALA A 113 -3.82 -21.52 10.26
C ALA A 113 -2.74 -20.65 9.60
N TYR A 114 -1.50 -20.77 10.06
CA TYR A 114 -0.39 -20.08 9.41
C TYR A 114 -0.04 -20.69 8.06
N SER A 115 0.30 -19.83 7.10
CA SER A 115 0.79 -20.21 5.79
C SER A 115 2.04 -19.40 5.43
N GLY A 116 2.90 -19.99 4.63
CA GLY A 116 4.10 -19.31 4.14
C GLY A 116 5.35 -19.51 5.02
N LYS A 117 6.27 -18.53 4.94
CA LYS A 117 7.59 -18.63 5.60
C LYS A 117 7.51 -18.16 7.06
N ASP A 118 8.28 -18.80 7.94
CA ASP A 118 8.41 -18.42 9.36
C ASP A 118 8.77 -16.94 9.55
N SER A 119 9.56 -16.35 8.65
CA SER A 119 9.91 -14.95 8.69
C SER A 119 8.70 -14.03 8.54
N ALA A 120 7.75 -14.38 7.67
CA ALA A 120 6.52 -13.62 7.45
C ALA A 120 5.58 -13.76 8.67
N ILE A 121 5.48 -14.96 9.24
CA ILE A 121 4.69 -15.21 10.45
C ILE A 121 5.24 -14.40 11.63
N ARG A 122 6.55 -14.43 11.83
CA ARG A 122 7.21 -13.63 12.88
C ARG A 122 7.02 -12.12 12.67
N GLN A 123 7.02 -11.67 11.42
CA GLN A 123 6.75 -10.27 11.09
C GLN A 123 5.30 -9.91 11.44
N LEU A 124 4.31 -10.74 11.06
CA LEU A 124 2.91 -10.54 11.43
C LEU A 124 2.75 -10.44 12.95
N ILE A 125 3.32 -11.37 13.71
CA ILE A 125 3.24 -11.38 15.18
C ILE A 125 3.83 -10.08 15.76
N ARG A 126 4.97 -9.63 15.24
CA ARG A 126 5.61 -8.37 15.65
C ARG A 126 4.72 -7.17 15.34
N ASP A 127 4.07 -7.17 14.20
CA ASP A 127 3.17 -6.09 13.78
C ASP A 127 1.89 -6.03 14.61
N VAL A 128 1.39 -7.18 15.07
CA VAL A 128 0.17 -7.28 15.88
C VAL A 128 0.42 -6.93 17.36
N TYR A 129 1.54 -7.39 17.91
CA TYR A 129 1.82 -7.24 19.33
C TYR A 129 2.73 -6.05 19.65
N GLY A 130 3.60 -5.67 18.73
CA GLY A 130 4.62 -4.64 18.94
C GLY A 130 5.83 -5.15 19.72
N THR A 131 6.98 -4.53 19.50
CA THR A 131 8.26 -4.96 20.11
C THR A 131 8.25 -4.86 21.64
N SER A 132 7.66 -3.79 22.19
CA SER A 132 7.60 -3.59 23.64
C SER A 132 6.84 -4.68 24.37
N TYR A 133 5.70 -5.11 23.83
CA TYR A 133 4.90 -6.21 24.39
C TYR A 133 5.66 -7.53 24.35
N ILE A 134 6.33 -7.82 23.21
CA ILE A 134 7.12 -9.04 23.04
C ILE A 134 8.28 -9.08 24.03
N GLU A 135 8.97 -7.96 24.23
CA GLU A 135 10.06 -7.85 25.22
C GLU A 135 9.58 -8.03 26.68
N GLU A 136 8.41 -7.48 27.00
CA GLU A 136 7.79 -7.66 28.32
C GLU A 136 7.46 -9.13 28.58
N LYS A 137 6.79 -9.78 27.65
CA LYS A 137 6.44 -11.21 27.74
C LYS A 137 7.66 -12.12 27.77
N SER A 138 8.70 -11.79 27.01
CA SER A 138 9.96 -12.53 27.06
C SER A 138 10.63 -12.46 28.44
N LYS A 139 10.53 -11.34 29.16
CA LYS A 139 11.01 -11.22 30.55
C LYS A 139 10.18 -12.05 31.52
N GLU A 140 8.92 -12.28 31.22
CA GLU A 140 8.01 -13.16 31.98
C GLU A 140 8.23 -14.65 31.65
N GLY A 141 9.09 -14.98 30.67
CA GLY A 141 9.38 -16.33 30.23
C GLY A 141 8.38 -16.87 29.19
N GLU A 142 7.56 -16.00 28.60
CA GLU A 142 6.58 -16.35 27.58
C GLU A 142 7.10 -15.96 26.19
N ASP A 143 7.11 -16.93 25.25
CA ASP A 143 7.49 -16.68 23.86
C ASP A 143 6.23 -16.42 23.01
N VAL A 144 5.99 -15.15 22.70
CA VAL A 144 4.86 -14.69 21.88
C VAL A 144 4.87 -15.27 20.46
N TYR A 145 6.06 -15.66 19.94
CA TYR A 145 6.19 -16.26 18.63
C TYR A 145 5.66 -17.70 18.54
N THR A 146 5.26 -18.29 19.66
CA THR A 146 4.62 -19.61 19.72
C THR A 146 3.08 -19.54 19.68
N TYR A 147 2.51 -18.32 19.65
CA TYR A 147 1.05 -18.18 19.62
C TYR A 147 0.49 -18.74 18.32
N ASP A 148 -0.67 -19.38 18.43
CA ASP A 148 -1.41 -19.92 17.29
C ASP A 148 -2.05 -18.82 16.41
N ALA A 149 -2.38 -19.15 15.18
CA ALA A 149 -2.96 -18.20 14.23
C ALA A 149 -4.31 -17.65 14.70
N GLU A 150 -5.12 -18.48 15.38
CA GLU A 150 -6.43 -18.07 15.92
C GLU A 150 -6.27 -16.96 16.97
N THR A 151 -5.31 -17.09 17.88
CA THR A 151 -5.00 -16.09 18.92
C THR A 151 -4.50 -14.78 18.30
N VAL A 152 -3.61 -14.88 17.33
CA VAL A 152 -3.05 -13.69 16.64
C VAL A 152 -4.15 -12.98 15.86
N MET A 153 -4.99 -13.72 15.12
CA MET A 153 -6.09 -13.14 14.34
C MET A 153 -7.15 -12.51 15.23
N LYS A 154 -7.52 -13.12 16.35
CA LYS A 154 -8.44 -12.51 17.34
C LYS A 154 -7.91 -11.19 17.86
N ARG A 155 -6.61 -11.09 18.16
CA ARG A 155 -6.01 -9.83 18.58
C ARG A 155 -5.95 -8.80 17.46
N LEU A 156 -5.58 -9.21 16.23
CA LEU A 156 -5.55 -8.34 15.04
C LEU A 156 -6.92 -7.72 14.79
N MET A 157 -7.96 -8.54 14.77
CA MET A 157 -9.33 -8.09 14.59
C MET A 157 -9.80 -7.16 15.73
N LYS A 158 -9.61 -7.56 16.97
CA LYS A 158 -10.11 -6.83 18.14
C LYS A 158 -9.37 -5.52 18.39
N VAL A 159 -8.03 -5.55 18.41
CA VAL A 159 -7.22 -4.42 18.87
C VAL A 159 -6.83 -3.52 17.71
N SER A 160 -6.36 -4.10 16.60
CA SER A 160 -5.83 -3.31 15.48
C SER A 160 -6.93 -2.79 14.56
N TYR A 161 -7.99 -3.56 14.35
CA TYR A 161 -9.01 -3.27 13.36
C TYR A 161 -10.40 -2.99 13.92
N ASN A 162 -10.53 -2.99 15.25
CA ASN A 162 -11.73 -2.59 15.98
C ASN A 162 -13.02 -3.29 15.50
N PHE A 163 -12.95 -4.61 15.34
CA PHE A 163 -14.11 -5.44 15.00
C PHE A 163 -15.18 -5.49 16.12
N THR A 164 -14.88 -4.95 17.30
CA THR A 164 -15.66 -5.19 18.55
C THR A 164 -16.82 -4.24 18.75
N THR A 165 -16.83 -3.02 18.24
CA THR A 165 -17.84 -2.01 18.59
C THR A 165 -19.20 -2.19 17.90
N ARG A 166 -19.22 -2.77 16.69
CA ARG A 166 -20.45 -3.14 15.96
C ARG A 166 -20.59 -4.64 15.71
N TRP A 167 -19.54 -5.42 16.01
CA TRP A 167 -19.34 -6.79 15.58
C TRP A 167 -19.14 -7.72 16.79
N GLU A 168 -19.59 -7.29 17.98
CA GLU A 168 -19.60 -8.13 19.20
C GLU A 168 -20.39 -9.44 19.03
N ASN A 169 -21.23 -9.48 18.00
CA ASN A 169 -21.87 -10.71 17.54
C ASN A 169 -21.09 -11.23 16.32
N ALA A 170 -19.92 -11.84 16.56
CA ALA A 170 -19.11 -12.52 15.54
C ALA A 170 -19.87 -13.66 14.80
N GLU A 171 -21.14 -13.87 15.11
CA GLU A 171 -22.05 -14.76 14.40
C GLU A 171 -22.54 -14.19 13.04
N THR A 172 -22.23 -12.93 12.73
CA THR A 172 -22.75 -12.25 11.51
C THR A 172 -21.76 -12.14 10.37
N ILE A 173 -20.46 -12.42 10.60
CA ILE A 173 -19.45 -12.41 9.53
C ILE A 173 -18.81 -13.77 9.41
N SER A 174 -18.68 -14.24 8.17
CA SER A 174 -17.90 -15.43 7.89
C SER A 174 -16.40 -15.22 8.20
N LYS A 175 -15.69 -16.28 8.59
CA LYS A 175 -14.24 -16.20 8.80
C LYS A 175 -13.51 -15.78 7.53
N GLU A 176 -14.03 -16.17 6.36
CA GLU A 176 -13.51 -15.79 5.06
C GLU A 176 -13.59 -14.29 4.83
N ASP A 177 -14.73 -13.65 5.16
CA ASP A 177 -14.90 -12.20 5.02
C ASP A 177 -14.02 -11.45 6.02
N ALA A 178 -13.95 -11.94 7.25
CA ALA A 178 -13.07 -11.39 8.27
C ALA A 178 -11.59 -11.45 7.85
N LEU A 179 -11.15 -12.59 7.28
CA LEU A 179 -9.80 -12.75 6.76
C LEU A 179 -9.56 -11.80 5.57
N ALA A 180 -10.53 -11.66 4.66
CA ALA A 180 -10.41 -10.76 3.51
C ALA A 180 -10.28 -9.29 3.95
N ILE A 181 -11.09 -8.83 4.91
CA ILE A 181 -10.97 -7.48 5.50
C ILE A 181 -9.58 -7.31 6.14
N CYS A 182 -9.13 -8.30 6.92
CA CYS A 182 -7.81 -8.25 7.55
C CYS A 182 -6.68 -8.18 6.52
N ASN A 183 -6.77 -8.92 5.41
CA ASN A 183 -5.80 -8.87 4.31
C ASN A 183 -5.73 -7.47 3.69
N ILE A 184 -6.86 -6.86 3.35
CA ILE A 184 -6.92 -5.52 2.78
C ILE A 184 -6.30 -4.49 3.75
N ARG A 185 -6.71 -4.52 5.00
CA ARG A 185 -6.20 -3.58 6.02
C ARG A 185 -4.72 -3.78 6.32
N TYR A 186 -4.25 -5.03 6.26
CA TYR A 186 -2.83 -5.32 6.42
C TYR A 186 -2.00 -4.83 5.23
N ALA A 187 -2.48 -5.04 4.00
CA ALA A 187 -1.87 -4.49 2.80
C ALA A 187 -1.78 -2.94 2.87
N MET A 188 -2.86 -2.27 3.28
CA MET A 188 -2.85 -0.82 3.51
C MET A 188 -1.84 -0.40 4.58
N ARG A 189 -1.70 -1.19 5.65
CA ARG A 189 -0.71 -0.92 6.71
C ARG A 189 0.73 -1.00 6.19
N LEU A 190 1.04 -1.94 5.31
CA LEU A 190 2.36 -2.05 4.70
C LEU A 190 2.73 -0.82 3.87
N THR A 191 1.74 -0.12 3.33
CA THR A 191 1.90 1.13 2.55
C THR A 191 1.69 2.40 3.37
N THR A 192 1.49 2.32 4.70
CA THR A 192 1.14 3.47 5.57
C THR A 192 2.21 4.57 5.59
N TYR A 193 3.47 4.27 5.30
CA TYR A 193 4.52 5.28 5.15
C TYR A 193 4.27 6.24 3.96
N ALA A 194 3.41 5.84 3.02
CA ALA A 194 3.04 6.61 1.84
C ALA A 194 1.50 6.71 1.73
N LYS A 195 0.85 7.33 2.73
CA LYS A 195 -0.63 7.48 2.82
C LYS A 195 -1.30 8.06 1.57
N TYR A 196 -0.54 8.75 0.73
CA TYR A 196 -0.99 9.31 -0.53
C TYR A 196 -0.97 8.29 -1.69
N LYS A 197 -0.33 7.13 -1.51
CA LYS A 197 -0.35 6.04 -2.49
C LYS A 197 -1.56 5.15 -2.24
N SER A 198 -2.23 4.75 -3.31
CA SER A 198 -3.28 3.74 -3.28
C SER A 198 -2.68 2.36 -3.02
N THR A 199 -3.44 1.51 -2.35
CA THR A 199 -3.09 0.10 -2.12
C THR A 199 -3.90 -0.76 -3.06
N THR A 200 -3.24 -1.55 -3.90
CA THR A 200 -3.92 -2.51 -4.78
C THR A 200 -4.48 -3.67 -3.96
N ILE A 201 -5.77 -3.92 -4.11
CA ILE A 201 -6.48 -5.00 -3.41
C ILE A 201 -6.97 -6.12 -4.33
N CYS A 202 -7.18 -5.82 -5.60
CA CYS A 202 -7.50 -6.81 -6.62
C CYS A 202 -6.81 -6.40 -7.92
N SER A 203 -6.10 -7.31 -8.56
CA SER A 203 -5.40 -7.06 -9.81
C SER A 203 -6.17 -7.68 -10.97
N ASP A 204 -6.07 -7.05 -12.15
CA ASP A 204 -6.65 -7.56 -13.40
C ASP A 204 -8.15 -7.85 -13.28
N ILE A 205 -8.91 -6.82 -12.87
CA ILE A 205 -10.35 -6.94 -12.67
C ILE A 205 -11.10 -7.02 -14.02
N SER A 206 -12.17 -7.80 -14.03
CA SER A 206 -13.04 -7.91 -15.22
C SER A 206 -13.80 -6.60 -15.50
N PRO A 207 -14.19 -6.34 -16.77
CA PRO A 207 -15.00 -5.17 -17.11
C PRO A 207 -16.33 -5.11 -16.34
N GLU A 208 -16.91 -6.26 -16.01
CA GLU A 208 -18.15 -6.38 -15.23
C GLU A 208 -17.92 -5.93 -13.78
N LEU A 209 -16.81 -6.35 -13.17
CA LEU A 209 -16.43 -5.90 -11.83
C LEU A 209 -16.13 -4.39 -11.82
N GLN A 210 -15.41 -3.90 -12.83
CA GLN A 210 -15.16 -2.47 -12.98
C GLN A 210 -16.46 -1.66 -13.05
N ALA A 211 -17.43 -2.07 -13.87
CA ALA A 211 -18.72 -1.41 -13.96
C ALA A 211 -19.46 -1.42 -12.62
N ALA A 212 -19.47 -2.56 -11.93
CA ALA A 212 -20.13 -2.70 -10.63
C ALA A 212 -19.51 -1.79 -9.56
N ILE A 213 -18.18 -1.64 -9.55
CA ILE A 213 -17.48 -0.70 -8.63
C ILE A 213 -17.87 0.75 -8.93
N LEU A 214 -17.87 1.14 -10.21
CA LEU A 214 -18.23 2.51 -10.61
C LEU A 214 -19.70 2.84 -10.28
N GLU A 215 -20.61 1.90 -10.42
CA GLU A 215 -22.02 2.07 -10.03
C GLU A 215 -22.20 2.28 -8.53
N ASN A 216 -21.35 1.67 -7.71
CA ASN A 216 -21.40 1.74 -6.25
C ASN A 216 -20.43 2.76 -5.63
N GLN A 217 -19.76 3.58 -6.43
CA GLN A 217 -18.68 4.48 -5.99
C GLN A 217 -19.07 5.41 -4.85
N GLN A 218 -20.33 5.85 -4.77
CA GLN A 218 -20.82 6.71 -3.67
C GLN A 218 -20.78 6.01 -2.29
N GLN A 219 -20.85 4.69 -2.27
CA GLN A 219 -20.81 3.88 -1.04
C GLN A 219 -19.41 3.32 -0.76
N LEU A 220 -18.50 3.41 -1.73
CA LEU A 220 -17.14 2.87 -1.71
C LEU A 220 -16.11 4.03 -1.69
N LEU A 221 -16.21 4.91 -0.69
CA LEU A 221 -15.30 6.05 -0.57
C LEU A 221 -13.84 5.60 -0.46
N GLY A 222 -12.97 6.19 -1.26
CA GLY A 222 -11.55 5.84 -1.29
C GLY A 222 -11.21 4.60 -2.12
N VAL A 223 -12.21 3.96 -2.72
CA VAL A 223 -12.01 2.86 -3.67
C VAL A 223 -11.94 3.43 -5.08
N GLU A 224 -10.89 3.11 -5.81
CA GLU A 224 -10.66 3.59 -7.18
C GLU A 224 -10.28 2.41 -8.10
N VAL A 225 -10.55 2.56 -9.38
CA VAL A 225 -10.08 1.66 -10.42
C VAL A 225 -8.94 2.36 -11.14
N GLU A 226 -7.74 1.82 -11.05
CA GLU A 226 -6.54 2.37 -11.66
C GLU A 226 -6.09 1.48 -12.83
N GLN A 227 -5.74 2.12 -13.94
CA GLN A 227 -5.12 1.41 -15.05
C GLN A 227 -3.68 1.06 -14.70
N SER A 228 -3.31 -0.17 -14.98
CA SER A 228 -1.96 -0.71 -14.81
C SER A 228 -1.55 -1.50 -16.05
N GLU A 229 -0.34 -2.02 -16.06
CA GLU A 229 0.17 -2.83 -17.15
C GLU A 229 0.60 -4.20 -16.65
N ARG A 230 0.24 -5.22 -17.42
CA ARG A 230 0.71 -6.59 -17.21
C ARG A 230 1.66 -6.97 -18.32
N ARG A 231 2.83 -7.50 -17.95
CA ARG A 231 3.79 -8.05 -18.92
C ARG A 231 3.24 -9.34 -19.50
N VAL A 232 3.21 -9.44 -20.83
CA VAL A 232 2.72 -10.61 -21.56
C VAL A 232 3.78 -11.14 -22.51
N TYR A 233 3.82 -12.46 -22.63
CA TYR A 233 4.75 -13.20 -23.46
C TYR A 233 3.94 -14.12 -24.38
N PRO A 234 3.52 -13.65 -25.59
CA PRO A 234 2.62 -14.41 -26.48
C PRO A 234 3.13 -15.83 -26.76
N ASP A 235 4.43 -15.98 -26.99
CA ASP A 235 5.10 -17.24 -27.28
C ASP A 235 6.00 -17.72 -26.11
N GLY A 236 5.63 -17.36 -24.89
CA GLY A 236 6.43 -17.63 -23.68
C GLY A 236 6.78 -19.11 -23.48
N VAL A 237 5.93 -20.03 -23.92
CA VAL A 237 6.18 -21.49 -23.87
C VAL A 237 7.46 -21.89 -24.61
N TYR A 238 7.77 -21.19 -25.71
CA TYR A 238 8.94 -21.52 -26.56
C TYR A 238 10.17 -20.70 -26.18
N PHE A 239 10.00 -19.49 -25.68
CA PHE A 239 11.10 -18.54 -25.49
C PHE A 239 11.38 -18.18 -24.04
N SER A 240 10.72 -18.81 -23.07
CA SER A 240 10.86 -18.50 -21.64
C SER A 240 12.30 -18.46 -21.14
N ASN A 241 13.14 -19.42 -21.57
CA ASN A 241 14.54 -19.50 -21.17
C ASN A 241 15.42 -18.38 -21.76
N ILE A 242 14.96 -17.75 -22.85
CA ILE A 242 15.69 -16.65 -23.51
C ILE A 242 15.17 -15.32 -23.04
N LEU A 243 13.83 -15.15 -23.02
CA LEU A 243 13.20 -13.91 -22.62
C LEU A 243 13.34 -13.63 -21.13
N GLY A 244 13.24 -14.69 -20.30
CA GLY A 244 13.15 -14.55 -18.86
C GLY A 244 11.76 -14.11 -18.40
N TYR A 245 11.71 -13.43 -17.27
CA TYR A 245 10.47 -12.94 -16.68
C TYR A 245 10.72 -11.67 -15.85
N THR A 246 9.65 -10.97 -15.50
CA THR A 246 9.70 -9.79 -14.63
C THR A 246 9.14 -10.10 -13.23
N GLY A 247 9.62 -9.39 -12.23
CA GLY A 247 9.16 -9.53 -10.85
C GLY A 247 9.66 -8.39 -9.95
N LYS A 248 9.16 -8.31 -8.72
CA LYS A 248 9.63 -7.32 -7.74
C LYS A 248 11.10 -7.60 -7.38
N PRO A 249 11.95 -6.56 -7.21
CA PRO A 249 13.35 -6.76 -6.86
C PRO A 249 13.49 -7.31 -5.44
N SER A 250 14.47 -8.17 -5.23
CA SER A 250 14.95 -8.49 -3.88
C SER A 250 15.73 -7.31 -3.31
N THR A 251 16.01 -7.32 -2.00
CA THR A 251 16.79 -6.24 -1.36
C THR A 251 18.16 -6.04 -2.01
N GLN A 252 18.85 -7.13 -2.34
CA GLN A 252 20.17 -7.06 -2.99
C GLN A 252 20.11 -6.53 -4.43
N GLU A 253 19.11 -6.97 -5.20
CA GLU A 253 18.88 -6.47 -6.56
C GLU A 253 18.52 -4.98 -6.55
N LEU A 254 17.68 -4.57 -5.60
CA LEU A 254 17.30 -3.17 -5.45
C LEU A 254 18.51 -2.29 -5.13
N GLU A 255 19.37 -2.70 -4.21
CA GLU A 255 20.62 -2.00 -3.89
C GLU A 255 21.50 -1.83 -5.14
N THR A 256 21.68 -2.91 -5.91
CA THR A 256 22.48 -2.88 -7.16
C THR A 256 21.86 -1.96 -8.22
N LEU A 257 20.53 -1.99 -8.38
CA LEU A 257 19.83 -1.13 -9.34
C LEU A 257 19.90 0.34 -8.91
N GLN A 258 19.79 0.63 -7.62
CA GLN A 258 19.88 1.99 -7.07
C GLN A 258 21.29 2.59 -7.16
N GLU A 259 22.34 1.79 -7.27
CA GLU A 259 23.69 2.28 -7.59
C GLU A 259 23.75 2.90 -8.99
N SER A 260 22.97 2.38 -9.94
CA SER A 260 22.91 2.89 -11.32
C SER A 260 21.83 3.94 -11.52
N ASP A 261 20.67 3.77 -10.92
CA ASP A 261 19.54 4.70 -10.94
C ASP A 261 18.78 4.67 -9.61
N SER A 262 18.95 5.74 -8.83
CA SER A 262 18.35 5.90 -7.50
C SER A 262 16.81 5.97 -7.48
N THR A 263 16.18 6.02 -8.67
CA THR A 263 14.71 6.08 -8.78
C THR A 263 14.02 4.72 -8.64
N TYR A 264 14.77 3.60 -8.65
CA TYR A 264 14.20 2.28 -8.41
C TYR A 264 13.61 2.14 -7.02
N GLU A 265 12.38 1.60 -6.95
CA GLU A 265 11.66 1.30 -5.70
C GLU A 265 11.41 -0.21 -5.56
N ALA A 266 11.20 -0.66 -4.33
CA ALA A 266 10.89 -2.07 -4.04
C ALA A 266 9.56 -2.56 -4.66
N THR A 267 8.73 -1.63 -5.12
CA THR A 267 7.44 -1.91 -5.78
C THR A 267 7.56 -2.05 -7.29
N ASP A 268 8.71 -1.71 -7.88
CA ASP A 268 8.90 -1.77 -9.33
C ASP A 268 8.95 -3.21 -9.84
N MET A 269 8.60 -3.37 -11.13
CA MET A 269 8.74 -4.64 -11.83
C MET A 269 10.02 -4.61 -12.66
N VAL A 270 10.99 -5.43 -12.27
CA VAL A 270 12.31 -5.53 -12.90
C VAL A 270 12.50 -6.88 -13.57
N GLY A 271 13.38 -6.96 -14.56
CA GLY A 271 13.76 -8.23 -15.18
C GLY A 271 14.53 -9.12 -14.21
N LYS A 272 14.13 -10.38 -14.11
CA LYS A 272 14.70 -11.37 -13.18
C LYS A 272 15.66 -12.33 -13.85
N ASP A 273 15.50 -12.54 -15.12
CA ASP A 273 16.29 -13.49 -15.90
C ASP A 273 16.26 -13.14 -17.39
N GLY A 274 17.16 -13.73 -18.18
CA GLY A 274 17.19 -13.66 -19.63
C GLY A 274 17.37 -12.26 -20.21
N LEU A 275 16.70 -12.00 -21.33
CA LEU A 275 16.74 -10.70 -22.00
C LEU A 275 16.08 -9.59 -21.17
N GLU A 276 15.05 -9.93 -20.41
CA GLU A 276 14.40 -8.98 -19.50
C GLU A 276 15.39 -8.41 -18.48
N GLN A 277 16.26 -9.25 -17.91
CA GLN A 277 17.28 -8.81 -16.95
C GLN A 277 18.44 -8.12 -17.65
N TYR A 278 18.91 -8.68 -18.78
CA TYR A 278 20.09 -8.17 -19.47
C TYR A 278 19.88 -6.74 -20.01
N TYR A 279 18.68 -6.46 -20.51
CA TYR A 279 18.31 -5.14 -21.06
C TYR A 279 17.47 -4.31 -20.09
N GLU A 280 17.55 -4.56 -18.79
CA GLU A 280 16.76 -3.84 -17.79
C GLU A 280 16.86 -2.31 -17.94
N SER A 281 18.07 -1.78 -18.06
CA SER A 281 18.31 -0.34 -18.18
C SER A 281 17.67 0.30 -19.43
N GLU A 282 17.43 -0.49 -20.47
CA GLU A 282 16.81 -0.01 -21.71
C GLU A 282 15.30 -0.23 -21.69
N LEU A 283 14.86 -1.32 -21.05
CA LEU A 283 13.45 -1.70 -20.99
C LEU A 283 12.66 -0.98 -19.91
N ALA A 284 13.29 -0.58 -18.80
CA ALA A 284 12.61 0.05 -17.67
C ALA A 284 11.96 1.41 -18.00
N GLY A 285 12.45 2.09 -19.07
CA GLY A 285 11.98 3.43 -19.43
C GLY A 285 12.41 4.50 -18.42
N THR A 286 11.91 5.72 -18.60
CA THR A 286 12.21 6.84 -17.69
C THR A 286 10.96 7.17 -16.89
N LYS A 287 11.07 7.09 -15.55
CA LYS A 287 9.98 7.41 -14.65
C LYS A 287 9.58 8.88 -14.72
N GLY A 288 8.28 9.13 -14.66
CA GLY A 288 7.73 10.46 -14.52
C GLY A 288 7.66 10.89 -13.05
N ASN A 289 7.61 12.20 -12.80
CA ASN A 289 7.37 12.75 -11.46
C ASN A 289 6.11 13.60 -11.49
N ASP A 290 5.11 13.16 -10.75
CA ASP A 290 3.89 13.93 -10.52
C ASP A 290 3.97 14.64 -9.16
N THR A 291 3.49 15.88 -9.13
CA THR A 291 3.44 16.66 -7.91
C THR A 291 2.03 16.63 -7.34
N VAL A 292 1.87 16.03 -6.17
CA VAL A 292 0.60 16.02 -5.42
C VAL A 292 0.67 17.04 -4.28
N TYR A 293 -0.34 17.87 -4.19
CA TYR A 293 -0.51 18.81 -3.08
C TYR A 293 -1.45 18.21 -2.04
N LEU A 294 -0.93 17.92 -0.85
CA LEU A 294 -1.73 17.47 0.27
C LEU A 294 -2.46 18.68 0.86
N GLN A 295 -3.77 18.70 0.75
CA GLN A 295 -4.60 19.75 1.36
C GLN A 295 -4.73 19.42 2.86
N CYS A 296 -3.99 20.16 3.71
CA CYS A 296 -4.22 20.11 5.15
C CYS A 296 -5.52 20.85 5.46
N TRP A 297 -6.59 20.11 5.69
CA TRP A 297 -7.76 20.67 6.35
C TRP A 297 -7.39 20.92 7.81
N SER A 298 -7.20 22.19 8.16
CA SER A 298 -7.17 22.54 9.56
C SER A 298 -8.62 22.51 10.07
N ASP A 299 -8.94 21.52 10.86
CA ASP A 299 -10.16 21.57 11.67
C ASP A 299 -10.05 22.81 12.59
N SER A 300 -10.80 23.83 12.29
CA SER A 300 -11.07 24.99 13.15
C SER A 300 -12.07 24.64 14.22
#